data_4f7f2c0a6d0f0bd74222673b7f560ced
#
_entry.id   4f7f2c0a6d0f0bd74222673b7f560ced
#
_cell.length_a   1.000
_cell.length_b   1.000
_cell.length_c   1.000
_cell.angle_alpha   90.00
_cell.angle_beta   90.00
_cell.angle_gamma   90.00
#
_symmetry.space_group_name_H-M   'P 1'
#
loop_
_entity.id
_entity.type
_entity.pdbx_description
1 polymer ?
#
loop_
_entity_poly.entity_id
_entity_poly.type
_entity_poly.pdbx_seq_one_letter_code
_entity_poly.pdbx_strand_id
1 'polypeptide(L)'
;MEFDWNRSPFELDGSLKIRDVEESFEDPFAIRLMPDSPRFSVQARYFNLGRSATGIGLFSVYRTNGRSIRVLLARPFTESEDFFYQRKRRQMLEG
;
A
#
# COMPACT_ATOMS: atom_id res chain seq x y z
N MET A 1 -0.62 -12.58 -6.13
CA MET A 1 -1.31 -11.83 -5.08
C MET A 1 -2.67 -11.41 -5.60
N GLU A 2 -3.71 -11.74 -4.90
CA GLU A 2 -5.07 -11.45 -5.33
C GLU A 2 -5.66 -10.29 -4.54
N PHE A 3 -6.39 -9.43 -5.24
CA PHE A 3 -7.09 -8.31 -4.61
C PHE A 3 -8.59 -8.57 -4.64
N ASP A 4 -9.23 -8.32 -3.50
CA ASP A 4 -10.68 -8.41 -3.39
C ASP A 4 -11.27 -7.00 -3.39
N TRP A 5 -11.77 -6.58 -4.54
CA TRP A 5 -12.37 -5.25 -4.69
C TRP A 5 -13.88 -5.24 -4.45
N ASN A 6 -14.48 -6.44 -4.39
CA ASN A 6 -15.94 -6.54 -4.30
C ASN A 6 -16.49 -6.02 -2.98
N ARG A 7 -15.68 -5.99 -1.94
CA ARG A 7 -16.09 -5.56 -0.60
C ARG A 7 -15.29 -4.37 -0.10
N SER A 8 -14.66 -3.66 -1.00
CA SER A 8 -13.92 -2.46 -0.61
C SER A 8 -14.88 -1.37 -0.16
N PRO A 9 -14.73 -0.87 1.07
CA PRO A 9 -15.67 0.10 1.63
C PRO A 9 -15.40 1.54 1.21
N PHE A 10 -14.41 1.78 0.36
CA PHE A 10 -14.04 3.13 -0.03
C PHE A 10 -14.19 3.34 -1.53
N GLU A 11 -14.34 4.60 -1.91
CA GLU A 11 -14.29 5.00 -3.29
C GLU A 11 -12.92 5.58 -3.60
N LEU A 12 -12.39 5.24 -4.76
CA LEU A 12 -11.12 5.81 -5.18
C LEU A 12 -11.33 7.27 -5.54
N ASP A 13 -10.35 8.09 -5.15
CA ASP A 13 -10.26 9.45 -5.64
C ASP A 13 -10.26 9.40 -7.17
N GLY A 14 -10.95 10.36 -7.82
CA GLY A 14 -11.09 10.38 -9.27
C GLY A 14 -9.78 10.38 -10.05
N SER A 15 -8.67 10.73 -9.40
CA SER A 15 -7.35 10.70 -10.01
C SER A 15 -6.67 9.33 -9.91
N LEU A 16 -7.21 8.41 -9.11
CA LEU A 16 -6.64 7.10 -8.88
C LEU A 16 -7.48 6.00 -9.51
N LYS A 17 -6.79 5.00 -10.04
CA LYS A 17 -7.42 3.82 -10.60
C LYS A 17 -7.04 2.60 -9.78
N ILE A 18 -7.88 1.57 -9.81
CA ILE A 18 -7.60 0.27 -9.18
C ILE A 18 -6.21 -0.23 -9.59
N ARG A 19 -5.87 -0.08 -10.85
CA ARG A 19 -4.57 -0.45 -11.39
C ARG A 19 -3.42 0.23 -10.67
N ASP A 20 -3.56 1.52 -10.36
CA ASP A 20 -2.51 2.27 -9.66
C ASP A 20 -2.27 1.67 -8.28
N VAL A 21 -3.35 1.31 -7.59
CA VAL A 21 -3.26 0.72 -6.25
C VAL A 21 -2.58 -0.64 -6.31
N GLU A 22 -3.00 -1.49 -7.24
CA GLU A 22 -2.40 -2.81 -7.39
C GLU A 22 -0.92 -2.72 -7.73
N GLU A 23 -0.55 -1.82 -8.64
CA GLU A 23 0.86 -1.60 -9.02
C GLU A 23 1.70 -1.12 -7.83
N SER A 24 1.11 -0.31 -6.95
CA SER A 24 1.85 0.17 -5.78
C SER A 24 2.21 -0.95 -4.82
N PHE A 25 1.42 -2.03 -4.79
CA PHE A 25 1.75 -3.21 -4.00
C PHE A 25 2.83 -4.06 -4.66
N GLU A 26 2.97 -3.97 -5.97
CA GLU A 26 3.97 -4.72 -6.73
C GLU A 26 5.29 -3.97 -6.89
N ASP A 27 5.36 -2.73 -6.42
CA ASP A 27 6.57 -1.93 -6.45
C ASP A 27 7.67 -2.67 -5.67
N PRO A 28 8.84 -2.94 -6.30
CA PRO A 28 9.92 -3.63 -5.61
C PRO A 28 10.49 -2.86 -4.43
N PHE A 29 10.23 -1.57 -4.35
CA PHE A 29 10.64 -0.72 -3.22
C PHE A 29 9.49 -0.44 -2.25
N ALA A 30 8.38 -1.14 -2.40
CA ALA A 30 7.24 -0.94 -1.52
C ALA A 30 7.61 -1.22 -0.06
N ILE A 31 7.14 -0.37 0.83
CA ILE A 31 7.37 -0.51 2.26
C ILE A 31 6.08 -1.02 2.88
N ARG A 32 6.15 -2.17 3.50
CA ARG A 32 5.00 -2.76 4.19
C ARG A 32 5.23 -2.67 5.68
N LEU A 33 4.31 -2.01 6.35
CA LEU A 33 4.37 -1.83 7.79
C LEU A 33 3.40 -2.80 8.45
N MET A 34 3.93 -3.53 9.43
CA MET A 34 3.14 -4.49 10.18
C MET A 34 2.36 -3.75 11.27
N PRO A 35 1.21 -4.28 11.69
CA PRO A 35 0.52 -3.71 12.84
C PRO A 35 1.37 -3.86 14.11
N ASP A 36 1.21 -2.92 15.01
CA ASP A 36 1.98 -2.91 16.27
C ASP A 36 1.67 -4.11 17.17
N SER A 37 0.49 -4.70 17.01
CA SER A 37 0.10 -5.83 17.84
C SER A 37 0.64 -7.13 17.24
N PRO A 38 1.32 -7.97 18.03
CA PRO A 38 1.74 -9.29 17.57
C PRO A 38 0.58 -10.27 17.43
N ARG A 39 -0.61 -9.88 17.86
CA ARG A 39 -1.79 -10.74 17.74
C ARG A 39 -2.45 -10.50 16.39
N PHE A 40 -2.28 -11.44 15.50
CA PHE A 40 -2.94 -11.39 14.22
C PHE A 40 -4.41 -11.77 14.41
N SER A 41 -5.25 -10.82 14.14
CA SER A 41 -6.67 -11.13 13.94
C SER A 41 -6.99 -10.81 12.50
N VAL A 42 -8.08 -11.35 12.00
CA VAL A 42 -8.60 -11.03 10.67
C VAL A 42 -8.90 -9.54 10.53
N GLN A 43 -8.88 -8.82 11.65
CA GLN A 43 -9.13 -7.38 11.68
C GLN A 43 -7.87 -6.55 11.72
N ALA A 44 -6.69 -7.16 11.76
CA ALA A 44 -5.44 -6.43 11.77
C ALA A 44 -5.30 -5.61 10.49
N ARG A 45 -4.86 -4.37 10.64
CA ARG A 45 -4.65 -3.46 9.52
C ARG A 45 -3.17 -3.34 9.22
N TYR A 46 -2.86 -3.42 7.95
CA TYR A 46 -1.50 -3.30 7.45
C TYR A 46 -1.40 -2.06 6.57
N PHE A 47 -0.19 -1.58 6.39
CA PHE A 47 0.05 -0.37 5.61
C PHE A 47 1.04 -0.66 4.50
N ASN A 48 0.83 -0.06 3.34
CA ASN A 48 1.73 -0.19 2.20
C ASN A 48 2.02 1.19 1.63
N LEU A 49 3.30 1.49 1.45
CA LEU A 49 3.76 2.68 0.74
C LEU A 49 4.48 2.20 -0.50
N GLY A 50 3.95 2.52 -1.66
CA GLY A 50 4.54 2.09 -2.92
C GLY A 50 4.16 3.03 -4.03
N ARG A 51 4.84 2.88 -5.18
CA ARG A 51 4.56 3.66 -6.37
C ARG A 51 3.93 2.81 -7.45
N SER A 52 2.95 3.39 -8.13
CA SER A 52 2.40 2.79 -9.34
C SER A 52 3.43 2.83 -10.47
N ALA A 53 3.14 2.12 -11.56
CA ALA A 53 4.00 2.11 -12.73
C ALA A 53 4.15 3.51 -13.35
N THR A 54 3.18 4.39 -13.14
CA THR A 54 3.24 5.77 -13.63
C THR A 54 3.93 6.72 -12.65
N GLY A 55 4.43 6.21 -11.52
CA GLY A 55 5.18 7.00 -10.56
C GLY A 55 4.35 7.66 -9.47
N ILE A 56 3.07 7.31 -9.35
CA ILE A 56 2.22 7.87 -8.29
C ILE A 56 2.50 7.14 -6.99
N GLY A 57 2.94 7.89 -5.97
CA GLY A 57 3.13 7.32 -4.64
C GLY A 57 1.81 7.18 -3.91
N LEU A 58 1.54 5.99 -3.41
CA LEU A 58 0.28 5.65 -2.77
C LEU A 58 0.49 5.06 -1.38
N PHE A 59 -0.25 5.60 -0.43
CA PHE A 59 -0.38 5.04 0.90
C PHE A 59 -1.67 4.25 0.95
N SER A 60 -1.57 2.98 1.29
CA SER A 60 -2.73 2.10 1.35
C SER A 60 -2.84 1.45 2.72
N VAL A 61 -4.08 1.33 3.20
CA VAL A 61 -4.41 0.54 4.39
C VAL A 61 -5.16 -0.68 3.90
N TYR A 62 -4.78 -1.86 4.36
CA TYR A 62 -5.38 -3.08 3.87
C TYR A 62 -5.47 -4.16 4.95
N ARG A 63 -6.29 -5.16 4.66
CA ARG A 63 -6.37 -6.39 5.42
C ARG A 63 -6.00 -7.55 4.52
N THR A 64 -5.49 -8.61 5.10
CA THR A 64 -5.15 -9.79 4.33
C THR A 64 -5.33 -11.04 5.18
N ASN A 65 -5.69 -12.13 4.51
CA ASN A 65 -5.72 -13.46 5.11
C ASN A 65 -4.53 -14.31 4.65
N GLY A 66 -3.53 -13.69 4.02
CA GLY A 66 -2.39 -14.37 3.45
C GLY A 66 -2.56 -14.77 2.00
N ARG A 67 -3.77 -14.74 1.47
CA ARG A 67 -4.07 -15.10 0.07
C ARG A 67 -4.57 -13.92 -0.74
N SER A 68 -5.48 -13.15 -0.15
CA SER A 68 -6.05 -12.00 -0.83
C SER A 68 -5.86 -10.75 0.00
N ILE A 69 -5.91 -9.62 -0.67
CA ILE A 69 -5.76 -8.30 -0.09
C ILE A 69 -7.06 -7.55 -0.28
N ARG A 70 -7.59 -7.01 0.82
CA ARG A 70 -8.72 -6.10 0.79
C ARG A 70 -8.23 -4.71 1.16
N VAL A 71 -8.22 -3.83 0.20
CA VAL A 71 -7.79 -2.45 0.43
C VAL A 71 -8.92 -1.68 1.08
N LEU A 72 -8.62 -1.05 2.21
CA LEU A 72 -9.60 -0.27 2.98
C LEU A 72 -9.51 1.21 2.66
N LEU A 73 -8.32 1.67 2.29
CA LEU A 73 -8.05 3.07 1.97
C LEU A 73 -6.84 3.10 1.04
N ALA A 74 -6.89 3.98 0.05
CA ALA A 74 -5.72 4.28 -0.77
C ALA A 74 -5.79 5.76 -1.14
N ARG A 75 -4.67 6.45 -0.97
CA ARG A 75 -4.55 7.86 -1.28
C ARG A 75 -3.12 8.17 -1.70
N PRO A 76 -2.91 9.28 -2.40
CA PRO A 76 -1.54 9.72 -2.72
C PRO A 76 -0.72 9.97 -1.45
N PHE A 77 0.60 9.86 -1.57
CA PHE A 77 1.51 10.17 -0.48
C PHE A 77 1.32 11.60 0.00
N THR A 78 1.43 11.79 1.32
CA THR A 78 1.74 13.10 1.86
C THR A 78 3.22 13.38 1.60
N GLU A 79 3.64 14.63 1.80
CA GLU A 79 5.04 15.02 1.64
C GLU A 79 5.95 14.20 2.56
N SER A 80 5.53 13.98 3.80
CA SER A 80 6.28 13.17 4.76
C SER A 80 6.42 11.73 4.33
N GLU A 81 5.37 11.16 3.76
CA GLU A 81 5.38 9.79 3.27
C GLU A 81 6.28 9.64 2.06
N ASP A 82 6.25 10.61 1.15
CA ASP A 82 7.14 10.60 -0.01
C ASP A 82 8.59 10.65 0.44
N PHE A 83 8.91 11.51 1.39
CA PHE A 83 10.26 11.62 1.94
C PHE A 83 10.71 10.30 2.56
N PHE A 84 9.85 9.67 3.33
CA PHE A 84 10.13 8.39 3.98
C PHE A 84 10.38 7.29 2.94
N TYR A 85 9.53 7.23 1.91
CA TYR A 85 9.66 6.26 0.84
C TYR A 85 10.98 6.44 0.07
N GLN A 86 11.30 7.68 -0.29
CA GLN A 86 12.52 8.00 -1.03
C GLN A 86 13.76 7.62 -0.23
N ARG A 87 13.74 7.88 1.07
CA ARG A 87 14.84 7.56 1.96
C ARG A 87 15.07 6.05 2.02
N LYS A 88 14.01 5.29 2.18
CA LYS A 88 14.10 3.83 2.23
C LYS A 88 14.55 3.25 0.89
N ARG A 89 14.03 3.78 -0.19
CA ARG A 89 14.44 3.36 -1.53
C ARG A 89 15.93 3.58 -1.74
N ARG A 90 16.42 4.74 -1.35
CA ARG A 90 17.84 5.07 -1.45
C ARG A 90 18.69 4.09 -0.64
N GLN A 91 18.28 3.78 0.56
CA GLN A 91 18.99 2.82 1.42
C GLN A 91 19.04 1.43 0.78
N MET A 92 17.97 0.99 0.17
CA MET A 92 17.92 -0.30 -0.51
C MET A 92 18.84 -0.33 -1.72
N LEU A 93 18.95 0.78 -2.45
CA LEU A 93 19.82 0.88 -3.63
C LEU A 93 21.30 0.98 -3.26
N GLU A 94 21.61 1.56 -2.12
CA GLU A 94 23.00 1.70 -1.66
C GLU A 94 23.53 0.45 -0.99
N GLY A 95 22.65 -0.45 -0.69
CA GLY A 95 23.10 -1.63 -0.12
C GLY A 95 22.86 -2.49 0.69
#